data_0721287cbfed26fc2762f130af71c188
#
_entry.id   0721287cbfed26fc2762f130af71c188
#
_cell.length_a   1.000
_cell.length_b   1.000
_cell.length_c   1.000
_cell.angle_alpha   90.00
_cell.angle_beta   90.00
_cell.angle_gamma   90.00
#
_symmetry.space_group_name_H-M   'P 1'
#
loop_
_entity.id
_entity.type
_entity.pdbx_description
1 polymer ?
#
loop_
_entity_poly.entity_id
_entity_poly.type
_entity_poly.pdbx_seq_one_letter_code
_entity_poly.pdbx_strand_id
1 'polypeptide(L)'
;MQALRGAVEKPELREQQLGQARKLLTEAIAQDNQGANAGAWYYLGRYYVETGDVPGADSALTRAAGLAPKCGDDIATYRNELWGKLLNAGLSAWQDGKQDTGLALLRLAARLEPRNPKTFTTVAALYASRGNDDSASAYYALAARTAGDDPTFAQDKREALGNAWHLAVRKVQGHPAAQRAGRVRASLDSIQRGITGDSTVLARLVASSQSRKARSAHLASADQQLFTRDSTARAQATARQRATLAAALQQLAADSTALTTAFTPAIQSLNDYLAVYPGDVDAATSLAILYAQSGHAAQAAAVFDSLAAHAKDLDADALLGPGMRLVGQGMYRPGARALALGLAKNPYRRDALFSLAAAYYQLRDSASLLPTAQRLLALDPLGRPSLRFMAAGWDFRGARDSAKAYVARADPGLAVEITVPSFLPDSAGAVASVVAANLKAGSSLPFRITLEFLDAAGQPVATYTQDIPAIPPRQSQAFDVKVSGRGIAGWRYRAS
;
A
#
# COMPACT_ATOMS: atom_id res chain seq x y z
N MET A 1 41.77 3.35 -38.56
CA MET A 1 41.25 2.02 -38.20
C MET A 1 42.33 1.15 -37.54
N GLN A 2 43.45 0.88 -38.17
CA GLN A 2 44.51 0.03 -37.61
C GLN A 2 45.06 0.53 -36.26
N ALA A 3 45.31 1.83 -36.11
CA ALA A 3 45.78 2.41 -34.85
C ALA A 3 44.79 2.24 -33.69
N LEU A 4 43.47 2.33 -33.92
CA LEU A 4 42.45 2.08 -32.87
C LEU A 4 42.40 0.61 -32.49
N ARG A 5 42.51 -0.33 -33.42
CA ARG A 5 42.59 -1.77 -33.13
C ARG A 5 43.84 -2.10 -32.33
N GLY A 6 44.99 -1.56 -32.77
CA GLY A 6 46.25 -1.79 -32.07
C GLY A 6 46.25 -1.23 -30.63
N ALA A 7 45.54 -0.13 -30.36
CA ALA A 7 45.41 0.41 -29.02
C ALA A 7 44.65 -0.53 -28.06
N VAL A 8 43.77 -1.37 -28.59
CA VAL A 8 43.02 -2.41 -27.80
C VAL A 8 43.87 -3.67 -27.67
N GLU A 9 44.55 -4.09 -28.73
CA GLU A 9 45.32 -5.35 -28.79
C GLU A 9 46.68 -5.27 -28.07
N LYS A 10 47.26 -4.06 -27.95
CA LYS A 10 48.60 -3.85 -27.37
C LYS A 10 48.55 -2.70 -26.34
N PRO A 11 48.22 -3.01 -25.08
CA PRO A 11 48.06 -2.02 -24.01
C PRO A 11 49.31 -1.13 -23.79
N GLU A 12 50.49 -1.68 -24.01
CA GLU A 12 51.78 -0.99 -23.87
C GLU A 12 52.01 0.14 -24.89
N LEU A 13 51.33 0.05 -26.03
CA LEU A 13 51.43 1.06 -27.09
C LEU A 13 50.19 1.95 -27.19
N ARG A 14 49.24 1.78 -26.23
CA ARG A 14 47.92 2.41 -26.30
C ARG A 14 47.97 3.92 -26.49
N GLU A 15 48.75 4.63 -25.68
CA GLU A 15 48.81 6.09 -25.75
C GLU A 15 49.38 6.58 -27.12
N GLN A 16 50.45 5.93 -27.59
CA GLN A 16 51.04 6.28 -28.88
C GLN A 16 50.03 6.03 -30.02
N GLN A 17 49.35 4.91 -30.00
CA GLN A 17 48.41 4.55 -31.06
C GLN A 17 47.12 5.40 -31.02
N LEU A 18 46.61 5.77 -29.84
CA LEU A 18 45.54 6.72 -29.71
C LEU A 18 45.93 8.13 -30.19
N GLY A 19 47.14 8.58 -29.86
CA GLY A 19 47.69 9.88 -30.37
C GLY A 19 47.79 9.90 -31.88
N GLN A 20 48.27 8.81 -32.49
CA GLN A 20 48.33 8.66 -33.94
C GLN A 20 46.96 8.63 -34.58
N ALA A 21 45.99 7.89 -34.00
CA ALA A 21 44.63 7.87 -34.49
C ALA A 21 43.97 9.25 -34.46
N ARG A 22 44.13 9.99 -33.39
CA ARG A 22 43.62 11.37 -33.28
C ARG A 22 44.18 12.26 -34.39
N LYS A 23 45.51 12.28 -34.53
CA LYS A 23 46.16 13.10 -35.53
C LYS A 23 45.64 12.82 -36.94
N LEU A 24 45.64 11.53 -37.34
CA LEU A 24 45.19 11.14 -38.68
C LEU A 24 43.71 11.47 -38.94
N LEU A 25 42.84 11.27 -37.95
CA LEU A 25 41.39 11.51 -38.09
C LEU A 25 41.07 13.02 -38.14
N THR A 26 41.74 13.83 -37.30
CA THR A 26 41.50 15.28 -37.30
C THR A 26 42.09 15.94 -38.53
N GLU A 27 43.28 15.52 -39.00
CA GLU A 27 43.90 16.02 -40.25
C GLU A 27 43.04 15.63 -41.46
N ALA A 28 42.57 14.38 -41.57
CA ALA A 28 41.70 13.94 -42.65
C ALA A 28 40.40 14.78 -42.73
N ILE A 29 39.75 15.03 -41.60
CA ILE A 29 38.52 15.81 -41.56
C ILE A 29 38.77 17.29 -41.93
N ALA A 30 39.87 17.88 -41.44
CA ALA A 30 40.10 19.31 -41.58
C ALA A 30 40.85 19.68 -42.85
N GLN A 31 41.80 18.85 -43.30
CA GLN A 31 42.73 19.19 -44.40
C GLN A 31 42.46 18.38 -45.66
N ASP A 32 42.07 17.11 -45.53
CA ASP A 32 41.87 16.23 -46.68
C ASP A 32 40.43 16.20 -47.18
N ASN A 33 39.61 17.20 -46.84
CA ASN A 33 38.21 17.35 -47.23
C ASN A 33 37.31 16.15 -46.90
N GLN A 34 37.67 15.39 -45.88
CA GLN A 34 36.89 14.21 -45.40
C GLN A 34 35.76 14.59 -44.40
N GLY A 35 35.43 15.87 -44.28
CA GLY A 35 34.36 16.36 -43.40
C GLY A 35 32.96 15.81 -43.76
N ALA A 36 32.78 15.33 -45.00
CA ALA A 36 31.59 14.63 -45.47
C ALA A 36 31.68 13.08 -45.36
N ASN A 37 32.82 12.56 -44.88
CA ASN A 37 33.03 11.10 -44.75
C ASN A 37 32.51 10.58 -43.39
N ALA A 38 31.41 9.90 -43.42
CA ALA A 38 30.81 9.30 -42.20
C ALA A 38 31.79 8.38 -41.46
N GLY A 39 32.60 7.60 -42.15
CA GLY A 39 33.60 6.72 -41.57
C GLY A 39 34.69 7.49 -40.77
N ALA A 40 35.12 8.64 -41.23
CA ALA A 40 36.09 9.47 -40.52
C ALA A 40 35.49 9.94 -39.15
N TRP A 41 34.27 10.45 -39.18
CA TRP A 41 33.54 10.85 -37.96
C TRP A 41 33.25 9.68 -37.03
N TYR A 42 32.87 8.51 -37.56
CA TYR A 42 32.63 7.31 -36.78
C TYR A 42 33.88 6.86 -36.00
N TYR A 43 35.04 6.80 -36.70
CA TYR A 43 36.30 6.44 -36.04
C TYR A 43 36.84 7.53 -35.09
N LEU A 44 36.56 8.78 -35.38
CA LEU A 44 36.83 9.85 -34.42
C LEU A 44 35.97 9.74 -33.16
N GLY A 45 34.70 9.40 -33.33
CA GLY A 45 33.81 9.08 -32.21
C GLY A 45 34.34 7.93 -31.37
N ARG A 46 34.76 6.81 -31.98
CA ARG A 46 35.40 5.69 -31.29
C ARG A 46 36.68 6.11 -30.56
N TYR A 47 37.50 6.94 -31.16
CA TYR A 47 38.67 7.47 -30.49
C TYR A 47 38.29 8.22 -29.21
N TYR A 48 37.31 9.10 -29.27
CA TYR A 48 36.84 9.85 -28.10
C TYR A 48 36.26 8.93 -27.00
N VAL A 49 35.60 7.84 -27.37
CA VAL A 49 35.17 6.81 -26.43
C VAL A 49 36.34 6.18 -25.70
N GLU A 50 37.39 5.79 -26.44
CA GLU A 50 38.58 5.14 -25.85
C GLU A 50 39.39 6.09 -24.95
N THR A 51 39.29 7.40 -25.17
CA THR A 51 39.95 8.43 -24.35
C THR A 51 39.05 8.99 -23.25
N GLY A 52 37.78 8.58 -23.17
CA GLY A 52 36.82 9.05 -22.17
C GLY A 52 36.26 10.45 -22.46
N ASP A 53 36.52 11.02 -23.66
CA ASP A 53 35.87 12.27 -24.09
C ASP A 53 34.45 11.99 -24.62
N VAL A 54 33.49 11.87 -23.69
CA VAL A 54 32.09 11.60 -24.06
C VAL A 54 31.44 12.72 -24.87
N PRO A 55 31.65 14.02 -24.60
CA PRO A 55 31.16 15.10 -25.46
C PRO A 55 31.68 15.02 -26.88
N GLY A 56 32.98 14.75 -27.05
CA GLY A 56 33.58 14.52 -28.34
C GLY A 56 33.01 13.31 -29.08
N ALA A 57 32.81 12.19 -28.34
CA ALA A 57 32.20 10.99 -28.87
C ALA A 57 30.77 11.24 -29.35
N ASP A 58 29.92 11.90 -28.55
CA ASP A 58 28.55 12.24 -28.90
C ASP A 58 28.48 13.10 -30.17
N SER A 59 29.30 14.18 -30.24
CA SER A 59 29.34 15.04 -31.39
C SER A 59 29.75 14.29 -32.68
N ALA A 60 30.84 13.52 -32.60
CA ALA A 60 31.37 12.80 -33.75
C ALA A 60 30.43 11.68 -34.26
N LEU A 61 29.85 10.89 -33.33
CA LEU A 61 28.91 9.84 -33.68
C LEU A 61 27.59 10.39 -34.23
N THR A 62 27.12 11.54 -33.73
CA THR A 62 25.92 12.21 -34.26
C THR A 62 26.18 12.69 -35.69
N ARG A 63 27.38 13.26 -35.95
CA ARG A 63 27.77 13.68 -37.29
C ARG A 63 27.88 12.49 -38.25
N ALA A 64 28.46 11.38 -37.80
CA ALA A 64 28.55 10.14 -38.57
C ALA A 64 27.17 9.61 -38.96
N ALA A 65 26.22 9.54 -38.02
CA ALA A 65 24.84 9.08 -38.27
C ALA A 65 24.10 9.99 -39.27
N GLY A 66 24.28 11.31 -39.15
CA GLY A 66 23.68 12.26 -40.10
C GLY A 66 24.23 12.14 -41.53
N LEU A 67 25.51 11.79 -41.68
CA LEU A 67 26.15 11.61 -43.00
C LEU A 67 25.87 10.25 -43.63
N ALA A 68 25.63 9.22 -42.83
CA ALA A 68 25.34 7.88 -43.32
C ALA A 68 24.12 7.26 -42.54
N PRO A 69 22.89 7.68 -42.85
CA PRO A 69 21.71 7.17 -42.14
C PRO A 69 21.56 5.65 -42.16
N LYS A 70 22.05 5.00 -43.23
CA LYS A 70 22.07 3.54 -43.34
C LYS A 70 22.93 2.81 -42.32
N CYS A 71 23.89 3.49 -41.70
CA CYS A 71 24.75 2.98 -40.62
C CYS A 71 24.21 3.39 -39.23
N GLY A 72 23.02 3.96 -39.16
CA GLY A 72 22.43 4.47 -37.92
C GLY A 72 22.34 3.39 -36.85
N ASP A 73 21.94 2.18 -37.20
CA ASP A 73 21.79 1.06 -36.24
C ASP A 73 23.12 0.63 -35.61
N ASP A 74 24.20 0.55 -36.40
CA ASP A 74 25.53 0.21 -35.89
C ASP A 74 26.04 1.30 -34.93
N ILE A 75 25.80 2.56 -35.28
CA ILE A 75 26.20 3.72 -34.45
C ILE A 75 25.35 3.72 -33.16
N ALA A 76 24.05 3.46 -33.24
CA ALA A 76 23.17 3.38 -32.10
C ALA A 76 23.59 2.23 -31.15
N THR A 77 23.90 1.05 -31.68
CA THR A 77 24.43 -0.08 -30.90
C THR A 77 25.69 0.32 -30.13
N TYR A 78 26.62 0.96 -30.79
CA TYR A 78 27.86 1.40 -30.15
C TYR A 78 27.66 2.50 -29.10
N ARG A 79 26.72 3.42 -29.35
CA ARG A 79 26.34 4.45 -28.35
C ARG A 79 25.71 3.80 -27.12
N ASN A 80 24.86 2.80 -27.33
CA ASN A 80 24.18 2.08 -26.24
C ASN A 80 25.16 1.27 -25.39
N GLU A 81 26.18 0.64 -26.00
CA GLU A 81 27.26 -0.02 -25.25
C GLU A 81 28.04 0.97 -24.35
N LEU A 82 28.38 2.13 -24.91
CA LEU A 82 29.08 3.18 -24.16
C LEU A 82 28.18 3.75 -23.04
N TRP A 83 26.90 3.95 -23.33
CA TRP A 83 25.91 4.37 -22.35
C TRP A 83 25.84 3.39 -21.18
N GLY A 84 25.79 2.07 -21.45
CA GLY A 84 25.79 1.03 -20.43
C GLY A 84 27.05 1.06 -19.54
N LYS A 85 28.22 1.27 -20.14
CA LYS A 85 29.49 1.42 -19.40
C LYS A 85 29.44 2.65 -18.47
N LEU A 86 28.97 3.78 -18.97
CA LEU A 86 28.84 5.02 -18.17
C LEU A 86 27.82 4.89 -17.05
N LEU A 87 26.69 4.24 -17.32
CA LEU A 87 25.65 3.97 -16.31
C LEU A 87 26.23 3.14 -15.16
N ASN A 88 26.89 2.03 -15.48
CA ASN A 88 27.50 1.14 -14.48
C ASN A 88 28.64 1.82 -13.71
N ALA A 89 29.50 2.56 -14.39
CA ALA A 89 30.57 3.33 -13.74
C ALA A 89 30.01 4.42 -12.82
N GLY A 90 28.92 5.09 -13.23
CA GLY A 90 28.23 6.07 -12.41
C GLY A 90 27.62 5.48 -11.15
N LEU A 91 26.98 4.31 -11.27
CA LEU A 91 26.43 3.54 -10.13
C LEU A 91 27.54 3.10 -9.17
N SER A 92 28.64 2.54 -9.67
CA SER A 92 29.78 2.12 -8.86
C SER A 92 30.39 3.30 -8.10
N ALA A 93 30.67 4.42 -8.80
CA ALA A 93 31.20 5.61 -8.16
C ALA A 93 30.26 6.15 -7.04
N TRP A 94 28.96 6.09 -7.25
CA TRP A 94 27.99 6.47 -6.23
C TRP A 94 28.03 5.53 -5.01
N GLN A 95 28.10 4.22 -5.23
CA GLN A 95 28.23 3.21 -4.15
C GLN A 95 29.52 3.39 -3.35
N ASP A 96 30.61 3.74 -4.03
CA ASP A 96 31.90 4.07 -3.40
C ASP A 96 31.89 5.40 -2.61
N GLY A 97 30.77 6.11 -2.56
CA GLY A 97 30.65 7.41 -1.90
C GLY A 97 31.13 8.59 -2.72
N LYS A 98 31.61 8.38 -3.97
CA LYS A 98 32.09 9.43 -4.92
C LYS A 98 30.90 10.02 -5.70
N GLN A 99 29.99 10.71 -4.99
CA GLN A 99 28.70 11.11 -5.54
C GLN A 99 28.80 12.05 -6.74
N ASP A 100 29.70 13.08 -6.67
CA ASP A 100 29.83 14.04 -7.74
C ASP A 100 30.36 13.37 -9.01
N THR A 101 31.31 12.43 -8.86
CA THR A 101 31.79 11.59 -9.97
C THR A 101 30.66 10.72 -10.53
N GLY A 102 29.89 10.07 -9.68
CA GLY A 102 28.74 9.25 -10.08
C GLY A 102 27.72 10.06 -10.88
N LEU A 103 27.31 11.22 -10.37
CA LEU A 103 26.38 12.12 -11.07
C LEU A 103 26.96 12.66 -12.38
N ALA A 104 28.25 12.99 -12.42
CA ALA A 104 28.91 13.45 -13.65
C ALA A 104 28.85 12.36 -14.74
N LEU A 105 29.16 11.11 -14.40
CA LEU A 105 29.09 9.96 -15.31
C LEU A 105 27.67 9.70 -15.80
N LEU A 106 26.67 9.76 -14.89
CA LEU A 106 25.27 9.58 -15.25
C LEU A 106 24.74 10.72 -16.14
N ARG A 107 25.20 11.96 -15.94
CA ARG A 107 24.90 13.08 -16.85
C ARG A 107 25.50 12.88 -18.23
N LEU A 108 26.68 12.30 -18.31
CA LEU A 108 27.27 11.93 -19.59
C LEU A 108 26.50 10.81 -20.27
N ALA A 109 26.06 9.81 -19.53
CA ALA A 109 25.17 8.78 -20.05
C ALA A 109 23.84 9.35 -20.58
N ALA A 110 23.22 10.26 -19.83
CA ALA A 110 21.99 10.95 -20.26
C ALA A 110 22.18 11.80 -21.53
N ARG A 111 23.35 12.40 -21.69
CA ARG A 111 23.71 13.17 -22.89
C ARG A 111 23.91 12.27 -24.10
N LEU A 112 24.51 11.10 -23.90
CA LEU A 112 24.77 10.14 -24.97
C LEU A 112 23.50 9.51 -25.49
N GLU A 113 22.59 9.13 -24.60
CA GLU A 113 21.29 8.54 -24.91
C GLU A 113 20.15 9.34 -24.26
N PRO A 114 19.82 10.54 -24.78
CA PRO A 114 18.86 11.45 -24.15
C PRO A 114 17.41 10.96 -24.21
N ARG A 115 17.11 9.96 -25.05
CA ARG A 115 15.80 9.33 -25.16
C ARG A 115 15.65 8.07 -24.31
N ASN A 116 16.70 7.67 -23.60
CA ASN A 116 16.65 6.48 -22.76
C ASN A 116 16.24 6.86 -21.32
N PRO A 117 15.02 6.49 -20.87
CA PRO A 117 14.51 6.88 -19.55
C PRO A 117 15.28 6.25 -18.40
N LYS A 118 15.97 5.14 -18.62
CA LYS A 118 16.64 4.34 -17.57
C LYS A 118 17.71 5.13 -16.84
N THR A 119 18.43 6.02 -17.51
CA THR A 119 19.41 6.90 -16.87
C THR A 119 18.73 7.79 -15.82
N PHE A 120 17.61 8.39 -16.18
CA PHE A 120 16.89 9.31 -15.30
C PHE A 120 16.23 8.56 -14.14
N THR A 121 15.67 7.36 -14.38
CA THR A 121 15.15 6.49 -13.32
C THR A 121 16.25 6.09 -12.33
N THR A 122 17.44 5.76 -12.84
CA THR A 122 18.61 5.45 -12.01
C THR A 122 19.01 6.65 -11.14
N VAL A 123 19.14 7.84 -11.71
CA VAL A 123 19.46 9.06 -10.95
C VAL A 123 18.40 9.34 -9.89
N ALA A 124 17.11 9.19 -10.24
CA ALA A 124 16.00 9.34 -9.30
C ALA A 124 16.13 8.39 -8.10
N ALA A 125 16.40 7.11 -8.36
CA ALA A 125 16.58 6.11 -7.31
C ALA A 125 17.75 6.42 -6.37
N LEU A 126 18.85 6.93 -6.92
CA LEU A 126 20.01 7.36 -6.14
C LEU A 126 19.69 8.55 -5.22
N TYR A 127 18.95 9.54 -5.71
CA TYR A 127 18.48 10.64 -4.86
C TYR A 127 17.50 10.18 -3.79
N ALA A 128 16.55 9.29 -4.15
CA ALA A 128 15.58 8.72 -3.20
C ALA A 128 16.26 7.94 -2.08
N SER A 129 17.30 7.15 -2.39
CA SER A 129 18.06 6.39 -1.38
C SER A 129 18.76 7.26 -0.34
N ARG A 130 18.96 8.54 -0.65
CA ARG A 130 19.55 9.54 0.25
C ARG A 130 18.55 10.50 0.88
N GLY A 131 17.26 10.25 0.68
CA GLY A 131 16.20 11.09 1.22
C GLY A 131 16.05 12.45 0.52
N ASN A 132 16.70 12.65 -0.65
CA ASN A 132 16.50 13.84 -1.47
C ASN A 132 15.29 13.61 -2.38
N ASP A 133 14.12 13.62 -1.77
CA ASP A 133 12.85 13.28 -2.42
C ASP A 133 12.45 14.28 -3.51
N ASP A 134 12.85 15.54 -3.40
CA ASP A 134 12.55 16.57 -4.41
C ASP A 134 13.31 16.33 -5.72
N SER A 135 14.60 16.05 -5.63
CA SER A 135 15.40 15.68 -6.80
C SER A 135 14.95 14.36 -7.40
N ALA A 136 14.65 13.36 -6.54
CA ALA A 136 14.15 12.05 -6.99
C ALA A 136 12.85 12.20 -7.78
N SER A 137 11.88 12.96 -7.27
CA SER A 137 10.58 13.21 -7.95
C SER A 137 10.79 13.90 -9.30
N ALA A 138 11.67 14.90 -9.38
CA ALA A 138 11.97 15.60 -10.62
C ALA A 138 12.56 14.67 -11.69
N TYR A 139 13.49 13.78 -11.29
CA TYR A 139 14.10 12.82 -12.21
C TYR A 139 13.17 11.68 -12.60
N TYR A 140 12.27 11.18 -11.73
CA TYR A 140 11.23 10.25 -12.11
C TYR A 140 10.25 10.85 -13.12
N ALA A 141 9.83 12.11 -12.91
CA ALA A 141 8.98 12.80 -13.87
C ALA A 141 9.71 13.01 -15.23
N LEU A 142 11.01 13.28 -15.21
CA LEU A 142 11.83 13.39 -16.43
C LEU A 142 11.90 12.03 -17.14
N ALA A 143 12.14 10.93 -16.41
CA ALA A 143 12.17 9.58 -16.96
C ALA A 143 10.85 9.22 -17.65
N ALA A 144 9.70 9.47 -17.00
CA ALA A 144 8.39 9.21 -17.57
C ALA A 144 8.12 10.02 -18.85
N ARG A 145 8.49 11.31 -18.85
CA ARG A 145 8.39 12.15 -20.06
C ARG A 145 9.30 11.68 -21.18
N THR A 146 10.52 11.25 -20.83
CA THR A 146 11.50 10.74 -21.81
C THR A 146 11.03 9.44 -22.45
N ALA A 147 10.41 8.54 -21.69
CA ALA A 147 9.82 7.32 -22.20
C ALA A 147 8.67 7.60 -23.21
N GLY A 148 7.92 8.69 -23.01
CA GLY A 148 6.84 9.09 -23.90
C GLY A 148 5.82 7.98 -24.10
N ASP A 149 5.39 7.76 -25.34
CA ASP A 149 4.48 6.69 -25.75
C ASP A 149 5.20 5.58 -26.55
N ASP A 150 6.53 5.53 -26.47
CA ASP A 150 7.33 4.50 -27.12
C ASP A 150 7.10 3.14 -26.42
N PRO A 151 6.59 2.13 -27.13
CA PRO A 151 6.34 0.80 -26.58
C PRO A 151 7.60 0.15 -25.99
N THR A 152 8.78 0.48 -26.56
CA THR A 152 10.08 -0.03 -26.08
C THR A 152 10.35 0.36 -24.63
N PHE A 153 9.85 1.54 -24.21
CA PHE A 153 10.02 2.10 -22.89
C PHE A 153 8.77 2.04 -22.00
N ALA A 154 7.76 1.25 -22.40
CA ALA A 154 6.51 1.14 -21.64
C ALA A 154 6.73 0.69 -20.20
N GLN A 155 7.66 -0.26 -19.97
CA GLN A 155 8.03 -0.73 -18.65
C GLN A 155 8.77 0.34 -17.84
N ASP A 156 9.73 1.03 -18.47
CA ASP A 156 10.48 2.13 -17.81
C ASP A 156 9.54 3.28 -17.43
N LYS A 157 8.56 3.61 -18.27
CA LYS A 157 7.52 4.60 -17.98
C LYS A 157 6.69 4.19 -16.77
N ARG A 158 6.29 2.92 -16.70
CA ARG A 158 5.52 2.38 -15.57
C ARG A 158 6.32 2.43 -14.28
N GLU A 159 7.58 2.03 -14.32
CA GLU A 159 8.49 2.11 -13.19
C GLU A 159 8.70 3.55 -12.71
N ALA A 160 8.95 4.48 -13.61
CA ALA A 160 9.18 5.88 -13.29
C ALA A 160 7.94 6.52 -12.63
N LEU A 161 6.77 6.38 -13.23
CA LEU A 161 5.51 6.87 -12.67
C LEU A 161 5.14 6.17 -11.36
N GLY A 162 5.39 4.85 -11.26
CA GLY A 162 5.17 4.05 -10.07
C GLY A 162 6.03 4.54 -8.90
N ASN A 163 7.32 4.66 -9.12
CA ASN A 163 8.25 5.15 -8.09
C ASN A 163 7.96 6.60 -7.68
N ALA A 164 7.52 7.44 -8.63
CA ALA A 164 7.15 8.82 -8.34
C ALA A 164 5.97 8.91 -7.35
N TRP A 165 4.89 8.17 -7.59
CA TRP A 165 3.74 8.21 -6.69
C TRP A 165 4.03 7.52 -5.34
N HIS A 166 4.80 6.42 -5.30
CA HIS A 166 5.22 5.81 -4.04
C HIS A 166 6.03 6.78 -3.18
N LEU A 167 6.96 7.51 -3.80
CA LEU A 167 7.75 8.52 -3.13
C LEU A 167 6.88 9.66 -2.58
N ALA A 168 5.95 10.15 -3.40
CA ALA A 168 5.03 11.22 -3.01
C ALA A 168 4.11 10.83 -1.86
N VAL A 169 3.57 9.59 -1.86
CA VAL A 169 2.76 9.04 -0.76
C VAL A 169 3.59 8.90 0.51
N ARG A 170 4.82 8.39 0.42
CA ARG A 170 5.73 8.29 1.58
C ARG A 170 6.01 9.67 2.19
N LYS A 171 6.21 10.69 1.37
CA LYS A 171 6.43 12.08 1.81
C LYS A 171 5.21 12.62 2.57
N VAL A 172 3.99 12.35 2.10
CA VAL A 172 2.75 12.70 2.82
C VAL A 172 2.69 12.00 4.18
N GLN A 173 2.97 10.68 4.23
CA GLN A 173 2.95 9.91 5.48
C GLN A 173 3.96 10.43 6.52
N GLY A 174 5.11 10.91 6.06
CA GLY A 174 6.12 11.55 6.91
C GLY A 174 5.80 12.99 7.31
N HIS A 175 4.83 13.65 6.66
CA HIS A 175 4.55 15.06 6.89
C HIS A 175 3.89 15.32 8.25
N PRO A 176 4.41 16.22 9.11
CA PRO A 176 3.89 16.42 10.48
C PRO A 176 2.41 16.79 10.54
N ALA A 177 1.92 17.65 9.64
CA ALA A 177 0.51 18.01 9.59
C ALA A 177 -0.38 16.82 9.21
N ALA A 178 0.03 15.97 8.25
CA ALA A 178 -0.70 14.76 7.87
C ALA A 178 -0.77 13.76 9.04
N GLN A 179 0.33 13.57 9.77
CA GLN A 179 0.36 12.71 10.96
C GLN A 179 -0.53 13.26 12.09
N ARG A 180 -0.52 14.58 12.34
CA ARG A 180 -1.43 15.21 13.31
C ARG A 180 -2.88 15.03 12.89
N ALA A 181 -3.21 15.34 11.64
CA ALA A 181 -4.55 15.18 11.10
C ALA A 181 -5.04 13.73 11.19
N GLY A 182 -4.19 12.75 10.91
CA GLY A 182 -4.47 11.32 11.08
C GLY A 182 -4.85 10.98 12.52
N ARG A 183 -4.06 11.42 13.50
CA ARG A 183 -4.35 11.19 14.93
C ARG A 183 -5.65 11.86 15.36
N VAL A 184 -5.87 13.11 14.94
CA VAL A 184 -7.10 13.83 15.27
C VAL A 184 -8.33 13.12 14.68
N ARG A 185 -8.29 12.71 13.40
CA ARG A 185 -9.38 11.98 12.77
C ARG A 185 -9.68 10.64 13.43
N ALA A 186 -8.65 9.87 13.79
CA ALA A 186 -8.82 8.61 14.51
C ALA A 186 -9.53 8.80 15.87
N SER A 187 -9.33 9.95 16.52
CA SER A 187 -10.01 10.29 17.78
C SER A 187 -11.44 10.80 17.60
N LEU A 188 -11.75 11.41 16.47
CA LEU A 188 -13.09 12.00 16.21
C LEU A 188 -14.22 10.98 16.34
N ASP A 189 -14.07 9.79 15.74
CA ASP A 189 -15.07 8.73 15.82
C ASP A 189 -15.28 8.24 17.26
N SER A 190 -14.23 8.16 18.04
CA SER A 190 -14.31 7.79 19.46
C SER A 190 -15.03 8.85 20.29
N ILE A 191 -14.69 10.12 20.08
CA ILE A 191 -15.33 11.26 20.75
C ILE A 191 -16.80 11.33 20.37
N GLN A 192 -17.13 11.20 19.09
CA GLN A 192 -18.51 11.25 18.61
C GLN A 192 -19.36 10.11 19.16
N ARG A 193 -18.81 8.90 19.24
CA ARG A 193 -19.49 7.75 19.89
C ARG A 193 -19.70 7.98 21.38
N GLY A 194 -18.72 8.57 22.07
CA GLY A 194 -18.84 8.96 23.47
C GLY A 194 -20.01 9.94 23.68
N ILE A 195 -20.06 11.03 22.90
CA ILE A 195 -21.15 12.01 22.93
C ILE A 195 -22.50 11.35 22.71
N THR A 196 -22.63 10.47 21.70
CA THR A 196 -23.87 9.77 21.39
C THR A 196 -24.28 8.82 22.52
N GLY A 197 -23.32 8.07 23.06
CA GLY A 197 -23.54 7.15 24.18
C GLY A 197 -24.02 7.86 25.43
N ASP A 198 -23.34 8.90 25.88
CA ASP A 198 -23.70 9.67 27.07
C ASP A 198 -25.01 10.42 26.90
N SER A 199 -25.27 10.98 25.72
CA SER A 199 -26.56 11.62 25.40
C SER A 199 -27.72 10.64 25.44
N THR A 200 -27.53 9.41 24.94
CA THR A 200 -28.55 8.35 24.97
C THR A 200 -28.86 7.92 26.40
N VAL A 201 -27.82 7.73 27.21
CA VAL A 201 -28.02 7.36 28.64
C VAL A 201 -28.67 8.51 29.41
N LEU A 202 -28.28 9.75 29.17
CA LEU A 202 -28.91 10.92 29.77
C LEU A 202 -30.40 11.00 29.42
N ALA A 203 -30.78 10.79 28.15
CA ALA A 203 -32.17 10.77 27.72
C ALA A 203 -32.97 9.65 28.44
N ARG A 204 -32.39 8.46 28.58
CA ARG A 204 -33.03 7.35 29.33
C ARG A 204 -33.21 7.67 30.81
N LEU A 205 -32.22 8.30 31.44
CA LEU A 205 -32.30 8.72 32.84
C LEU A 205 -33.41 9.74 33.04
N VAL A 206 -33.52 10.75 32.15
CA VAL A 206 -34.59 11.75 32.19
C VAL A 206 -35.97 11.10 32.01
N ALA A 207 -36.14 10.23 31.00
CA ALA A 207 -37.38 9.51 30.76
C ALA A 207 -37.78 8.64 31.94
N SER A 208 -36.84 7.91 32.57
CA SER A 208 -37.10 7.07 33.75
C SER A 208 -37.50 7.91 34.98
N SER A 209 -36.88 9.08 35.17
CA SER A 209 -37.25 10.01 36.24
C SER A 209 -38.64 10.55 36.05
N GLN A 210 -39.00 10.97 34.81
CA GLN A 210 -40.36 11.43 34.49
C GLN A 210 -41.42 10.32 34.72
N SER A 211 -41.15 9.09 34.32
CA SER A 211 -42.03 7.96 34.52
C SER A 211 -42.23 7.63 36.00
N ARG A 212 -41.23 7.78 36.84
CA ARG A 212 -41.32 7.58 38.29
C ARG A 212 -42.08 8.71 38.97
N LYS A 213 -41.87 9.96 38.59
CA LYS A 213 -42.65 11.10 39.05
C LYS A 213 -44.13 11.01 38.72
N ALA A 214 -44.47 10.42 37.57
CA ALA A 214 -45.86 10.17 37.18
C ALA A 214 -46.55 9.06 37.97
N ARG A 215 -45.79 8.13 38.59
CA ARG A 215 -46.33 6.98 39.36
C ARG A 215 -46.34 7.21 40.87
N SER A 216 -45.51 8.06 41.39
CA SER A 216 -45.49 8.41 42.83
C SER A 216 -45.17 9.89 43.00
N ALA A 217 -45.98 10.61 43.78
CA ALA A 217 -45.81 12.02 44.07
C ALA A 217 -44.53 12.37 44.86
N HIS A 218 -43.82 11.38 45.42
CA HIS A 218 -42.57 11.56 46.15
C HIS A 218 -41.55 10.50 45.71
N LEU A 219 -40.49 10.95 45.02
CA LEU A 219 -39.21 10.22 44.96
C LEU A 219 -38.54 10.39 46.32
N ALA A 220 -38.05 9.29 46.90
CA ALA A 220 -37.16 9.41 48.08
C ALA A 220 -36.04 10.39 47.80
N SER A 221 -35.69 11.20 48.79
CA SER A 221 -34.66 12.28 48.62
C SER A 221 -33.31 11.74 48.11
N ALA A 222 -32.97 10.52 48.52
CA ALA A 222 -31.76 9.81 48.05
C ALA A 222 -31.81 9.49 46.54
N ASP A 223 -32.94 9.02 45.99
CA ASP A 223 -33.11 8.75 44.54
C ASP A 223 -33.04 10.03 43.70
N GLN A 224 -33.55 11.13 44.22
CA GLN A 224 -33.45 12.46 43.61
C GLN A 224 -32.02 12.97 43.56
N GLN A 225 -31.26 12.80 44.64
CA GLN A 225 -29.84 13.17 44.73
C GLN A 225 -28.98 12.33 43.75
N LEU A 226 -29.17 11.00 43.70
CA LEU A 226 -28.46 10.12 42.79
C LEU A 226 -28.75 10.49 41.34
N PHE A 227 -30.02 10.70 41.00
CA PHE A 227 -30.41 11.13 39.63
C PHE A 227 -29.74 12.46 39.26
N THR A 228 -29.78 13.46 40.15
CA THR A 228 -29.17 14.77 39.88
C THR A 228 -27.69 14.63 39.69
N ARG A 229 -26.99 13.87 40.57
CA ARG A 229 -25.56 13.62 40.44
C ARG A 229 -25.18 12.96 39.15
N ASP A 230 -25.86 11.87 38.75
CA ASP A 230 -25.54 11.09 37.56
C ASP A 230 -25.90 11.86 36.28
N SER A 231 -27.01 12.57 36.25
CA SER A 231 -27.40 13.41 35.10
C SER A 231 -26.43 14.61 34.92
N THR A 232 -26.03 15.24 36.00
CA THR A 232 -25.05 16.34 35.97
C THR A 232 -23.67 15.87 35.50
N ALA A 233 -23.19 14.73 36.04
CA ALA A 233 -21.90 14.15 35.66
C ALA A 233 -21.86 13.82 34.16
N ARG A 234 -22.94 13.23 33.62
CA ARG A 234 -23.02 12.90 32.17
C ARG A 234 -23.19 14.14 31.30
N ALA A 235 -23.93 15.14 31.72
CA ALA A 235 -24.04 16.42 31.02
C ALA A 235 -22.65 17.12 30.94
N GLN A 236 -21.90 17.10 32.05
CA GLN A 236 -20.55 17.63 32.07
C GLN A 236 -19.58 16.80 31.18
N ALA A 237 -19.67 15.46 31.19
CA ALA A 237 -18.86 14.62 30.32
C ALA A 237 -19.16 14.91 28.83
N THR A 238 -20.43 15.01 28.46
CA THR A 238 -20.84 15.37 27.09
C THR A 238 -20.34 16.76 26.69
N ALA A 239 -20.42 17.76 27.61
CA ALA A 239 -19.91 19.11 27.35
C ALA A 239 -18.38 19.10 27.11
N ARG A 240 -17.62 18.37 27.94
CA ARG A 240 -16.17 18.21 27.77
C ARG A 240 -15.84 17.54 26.43
N GLN A 241 -16.54 16.48 26.06
CA GLN A 241 -16.33 15.79 24.79
C GLN A 241 -16.64 16.71 23.58
N ARG A 242 -17.71 17.53 23.66
CA ARG A 242 -18.04 18.53 22.62
C ARG A 242 -16.94 19.60 22.51
N ALA A 243 -16.40 20.07 23.64
CA ALA A 243 -15.28 21.01 23.63
C ALA A 243 -14.02 20.39 23.01
N THR A 244 -13.71 19.14 23.32
CA THR A 244 -12.60 18.38 22.69
C THR A 244 -12.82 18.21 21.19
N LEU A 245 -14.04 17.92 20.77
CA LEU A 245 -14.40 17.81 19.35
C LEU A 245 -14.19 19.16 18.63
N ALA A 246 -14.67 20.25 19.21
CA ALA A 246 -14.50 21.59 18.63
C ALA A 246 -13.02 21.97 18.49
N ALA A 247 -12.20 21.74 19.52
CA ALA A 247 -10.76 21.97 19.46
C ALA A 247 -10.05 21.11 18.39
N ALA A 248 -10.45 19.84 18.26
CA ALA A 248 -9.92 18.94 17.23
C ALA A 248 -10.27 19.43 15.81
N LEU A 249 -11.49 19.87 15.59
CA LEU A 249 -11.92 20.44 14.30
C LEU A 249 -11.21 21.76 13.99
N GLN A 250 -11.02 22.60 14.99
CA GLN A 250 -10.25 23.86 14.84
C GLN A 250 -8.79 23.57 14.47
N GLN A 251 -8.17 22.57 15.07
CA GLN A 251 -6.80 22.15 14.73
C GLN A 251 -6.70 21.66 13.28
N LEU A 252 -7.67 20.86 12.82
CA LEU A 252 -7.72 20.40 11.42
C LEU A 252 -7.89 21.57 10.45
N ALA A 253 -8.70 22.57 10.81
CA ALA A 253 -8.88 23.78 10.01
C ALA A 253 -7.59 24.62 9.95
N ALA A 254 -6.87 24.75 11.06
CA ALA A 254 -5.59 25.47 11.12
C ALA A 254 -4.50 24.79 10.29
N ASP A 255 -4.50 23.44 10.23
CA ASP A 255 -3.55 22.65 9.44
C ASP A 255 -3.96 22.59 7.93
N SER A 256 -5.09 23.13 7.50
CA SER A 256 -5.67 22.91 6.17
C SER A 256 -4.74 23.27 5.01
N THR A 257 -4.06 24.43 5.08
CA THR A 257 -3.10 24.85 4.03
C THR A 257 -1.90 23.92 3.97
N ALA A 258 -1.34 23.56 5.13
CA ALA A 258 -0.20 22.63 5.22
C ALA A 258 -0.60 21.23 4.71
N LEU A 259 -1.83 20.79 4.98
CA LEU A 259 -2.37 19.53 4.45
C LEU A 259 -2.51 19.60 2.94
N THR A 260 -3.10 20.65 2.39
CA THR A 260 -3.24 20.82 0.93
C THR A 260 -1.86 20.78 0.27
N THR A 261 -0.89 21.53 0.78
CA THR A 261 0.48 21.53 0.25
C THR A 261 1.12 20.13 0.28
N ALA A 262 0.88 19.35 1.34
CA ALA A 262 1.43 18.02 1.48
C ALA A 262 0.75 17.00 0.55
N PHE A 263 -0.57 17.04 0.41
CA PHE A 263 -1.36 16.04 -0.31
C PHE A 263 -1.41 16.27 -1.82
N THR A 264 -1.43 17.51 -2.28
CA THR A 264 -1.61 17.83 -3.71
C THR A 264 -0.58 17.15 -4.62
N PRO A 265 0.73 17.17 -4.34
CA PRO A 265 1.71 16.50 -5.22
C PRO A 265 1.50 14.97 -5.30
N ALA A 266 1.12 14.35 -4.18
CA ALA A 266 0.89 12.90 -4.16
C ALA A 266 -0.39 12.51 -4.91
N ILE A 267 -1.47 13.28 -4.75
CA ILE A 267 -2.71 13.11 -5.49
C ILE A 267 -2.45 13.29 -7.00
N GLN A 268 -1.70 14.33 -7.39
CA GLN A 268 -1.37 14.56 -8.79
C GLN A 268 -0.55 13.41 -9.38
N SER A 269 0.50 12.97 -8.69
CA SER A 269 1.33 11.86 -9.16
C SER A 269 0.56 10.55 -9.33
N LEU A 270 -0.41 10.26 -8.44
CA LEU A 270 -1.30 9.12 -8.57
C LEU A 270 -2.30 9.26 -9.73
N ASN A 271 -2.84 10.46 -9.96
CA ASN A 271 -3.70 10.72 -11.10
C ASN A 271 -2.95 10.57 -12.41
N ASP A 272 -1.72 11.07 -12.52
CA ASP A 272 -0.87 10.94 -13.70
C ASP A 272 -0.56 9.45 -13.98
N TYR A 273 -0.29 8.66 -12.94
CA TYR A 273 -0.09 7.23 -13.05
C TYR A 273 -1.37 6.51 -13.53
N LEU A 274 -2.50 6.77 -12.88
CA LEU A 274 -3.78 6.12 -13.18
C LEU A 274 -4.38 6.54 -14.53
N ALA A 275 -4.02 7.69 -15.06
CA ALA A 275 -4.37 8.10 -16.42
C ALA A 275 -3.77 7.14 -17.47
N VAL A 276 -2.61 6.55 -17.18
CA VAL A 276 -1.93 5.59 -18.06
C VAL A 276 -2.28 4.14 -17.67
N TYR A 277 -2.43 3.86 -16.37
CA TYR A 277 -2.67 2.52 -15.82
C TYR A 277 -3.94 2.48 -14.96
N PRO A 278 -5.15 2.65 -15.55
CA PRO A 278 -6.40 2.81 -14.80
C PRO A 278 -6.84 1.57 -14.01
N GLY A 279 -6.30 0.39 -14.35
CA GLY A 279 -6.59 -0.87 -13.65
C GLY A 279 -5.70 -1.16 -12.45
N ASP A 280 -4.76 -0.26 -12.09
CA ASP A 280 -3.88 -0.49 -10.94
C ASP A 280 -4.60 -0.23 -9.61
N VAL A 281 -4.95 -1.33 -8.92
CA VAL A 281 -5.76 -1.31 -7.70
C VAL A 281 -5.03 -0.67 -6.53
N ASP A 282 -3.71 -0.87 -6.43
CA ASP A 282 -2.91 -0.32 -5.34
C ASP A 282 -2.78 1.20 -5.46
N ALA A 283 -2.56 1.70 -6.67
CA ALA A 283 -2.53 3.13 -6.94
C ALA A 283 -3.91 3.77 -6.70
N ALA A 284 -4.99 3.16 -7.20
CA ALA A 284 -6.36 3.64 -6.99
C ALA A 284 -6.75 3.65 -5.51
N THR A 285 -6.39 2.60 -4.77
CA THR A 285 -6.62 2.54 -3.32
C THR A 285 -5.85 3.64 -2.58
N SER A 286 -4.60 3.84 -2.94
CA SER A 286 -3.76 4.90 -2.34
C SER A 286 -4.33 6.29 -2.63
N LEU A 287 -4.79 6.54 -3.86
CA LEU A 287 -5.45 7.78 -4.23
C LEU A 287 -6.74 8.02 -3.42
N ALA A 288 -7.58 7.00 -3.29
CA ALA A 288 -8.81 7.09 -2.50
C ALA A 288 -8.52 7.39 -1.02
N ILE A 289 -7.49 6.77 -0.45
CA ILE A 289 -7.04 7.05 0.93
C ILE A 289 -6.57 8.51 1.06
N LEU A 290 -5.76 9.01 0.12
CA LEU A 290 -5.30 10.39 0.15
C LEU A 290 -6.45 11.39 0.02
N TYR A 291 -7.41 11.14 -0.87
CA TYR A 291 -8.63 11.96 -0.97
C TYR A 291 -9.42 11.96 0.34
N ALA A 292 -9.64 10.82 0.96
CA ALA A 292 -10.34 10.76 2.24
C ALA A 292 -9.57 11.49 3.35
N GLN A 293 -8.26 11.30 3.42
CA GLN A 293 -7.39 11.96 4.40
C GLN A 293 -7.29 13.47 4.18
N SER A 294 -7.43 13.94 2.96
CA SER A 294 -7.49 15.38 2.65
C SER A 294 -8.89 15.99 2.76
N GLY A 295 -9.91 15.20 3.12
CA GLY A 295 -11.29 15.67 3.29
C GLY A 295 -12.16 15.61 2.02
N HIS A 296 -11.65 15.02 0.94
CA HIS A 296 -12.32 14.94 -0.36
C HIS A 296 -13.09 13.60 -0.50
N ALA A 297 -14.06 13.36 0.36
CA ALA A 297 -14.78 12.09 0.45
C ALA A 297 -15.51 11.70 -0.85
N ALA A 298 -16.03 12.68 -1.61
CA ALA A 298 -16.70 12.42 -2.88
C ALA A 298 -15.73 11.89 -3.94
N GLN A 299 -14.53 12.48 -4.05
CA GLN A 299 -13.48 12.00 -4.96
C GLN A 299 -12.98 10.63 -4.56
N ALA A 300 -12.80 10.36 -3.26
CA ALA A 300 -12.46 9.04 -2.76
C ALA A 300 -13.47 7.98 -3.19
N ALA A 301 -14.78 8.28 -3.11
CA ALA A 301 -15.83 7.38 -3.57
C ALA A 301 -15.79 7.15 -5.09
N ALA A 302 -15.60 8.21 -5.87
CA ALA A 302 -15.54 8.14 -7.34
C ALA A 302 -14.38 7.26 -7.85
N VAL A 303 -13.20 7.34 -7.23
CA VAL A 303 -12.07 6.44 -7.54
C VAL A 303 -12.47 4.98 -7.34
N PHE A 304 -13.21 4.69 -6.29
CA PHE A 304 -13.70 3.34 -5.99
C PHE A 304 -14.75 2.84 -6.96
N ASP A 305 -15.65 3.73 -7.39
CA ASP A 305 -16.68 3.38 -8.37
C ASP A 305 -16.05 3.02 -9.72
N SER A 306 -15.00 3.73 -10.12
CA SER A 306 -14.20 3.41 -11.29
C SER A 306 -13.52 2.03 -11.15
N LEU A 307 -12.90 1.75 -10.00
CA LEU A 307 -12.25 0.47 -9.74
C LEU A 307 -13.26 -0.69 -9.74
N ALA A 308 -14.43 -0.51 -9.14
CA ALA A 308 -15.48 -1.52 -9.09
C ALA A 308 -16.03 -1.86 -10.47
N ALA A 309 -16.01 -0.93 -11.42
CA ALA A 309 -16.42 -1.19 -12.81
C ALA A 309 -15.45 -2.18 -13.50
N HIS A 310 -14.19 -2.21 -13.12
CA HIS A 310 -13.15 -3.12 -13.65
C HIS A 310 -12.93 -4.37 -12.79
N ALA A 311 -13.70 -4.56 -11.71
CA ALA A 311 -13.50 -5.64 -10.74
C ALA A 311 -13.64 -7.05 -11.33
N LYS A 312 -14.28 -7.21 -12.49
CA LYS A 312 -14.43 -8.52 -13.16
C LYS A 312 -13.08 -9.12 -13.57
N ASP A 313 -12.14 -8.28 -13.97
CA ASP A 313 -10.83 -8.67 -14.48
C ASP A 313 -9.77 -8.86 -13.39
N LEU A 314 -10.11 -8.52 -12.15
CA LEU A 314 -9.21 -8.62 -10.99
C LEU A 314 -9.41 -9.95 -10.27
N ASP A 315 -8.34 -10.51 -9.71
CA ASP A 315 -8.43 -11.65 -8.80
C ASP A 315 -8.99 -11.27 -7.42
N ALA A 316 -9.22 -12.27 -6.56
CA ALA A 316 -9.75 -12.03 -5.23
C ALA A 316 -8.81 -11.17 -4.38
N ASP A 317 -7.50 -11.48 -4.38
CA ASP A 317 -6.53 -10.84 -3.50
C ASP A 317 -6.28 -9.38 -3.89
N ALA A 318 -6.36 -9.06 -5.18
CA ALA A 318 -6.32 -7.68 -5.68
C ALA A 318 -7.45 -6.79 -5.13
N LEU A 319 -8.56 -7.37 -4.70
CA LEU A 319 -9.69 -6.67 -4.08
C LEU A 319 -9.68 -6.73 -2.56
N LEU A 320 -9.28 -7.88 -1.98
CA LEU A 320 -9.36 -8.12 -0.53
C LEU A 320 -8.33 -7.31 0.24
N GLY A 321 -7.07 -7.29 -0.20
CA GLY A 321 -6.01 -6.52 0.46
C GLY A 321 -6.32 -5.02 0.54
N PRO A 322 -6.59 -4.35 -0.59
CA PRO A 322 -7.05 -2.97 -0.62
C PRO A 322 -8.32 -2.72 0.21
N GLY A 323 -9.32 -3.59 0.11
CA GLY A 323 -10.55 -3.49 0.90
C GLY A 323 -10.31 -3.48 2.40
N MET A 324 -9.42 -4.36 2.90
CA MET A 324 -9.02 -4.38 4.31
C MET A 324 -8.28 -3.10 4.73
N ARG A 325 -7.38 -2.57 3.87
CA ARG A 325 -6.69 -1.30 4.13
C ARG A 325 -7.68 -0.14 4.28
N LEU A 326 -8.68 -0.08 3.41
CA LEU A 326 -9.71 0.96 3.47
C LEU A 326 -10.52 0.92 4.75
N VAL A 327 -10.97 -0.27 5.16
CA VAL A 327 -11.68 -0.45 6.43
C VAL A 327 -10.79 -0.02 7.59
N GLY A 328 -9.50 -0.39 7.58
CA GLY A 328 -8.51 0.04 8.57
C GLY A 328 -8.32 1.56 8.63
N GLN A 329 -8.55 2.28 7.53
CA GLN A 329 -8.51 3.74 7.45
C GLN A 329 -9.88 4.42 7.74
N GLY A 330 -10.89 3.65 8.21
CA GLY A 330 -12.22 4.18 8.48
C GLY A 330 -13.09 4.41 7.25
N MET A 331 -12.62 4.03 6.08
CA MET A 331 -13.36 4.13 4.82
C MET A 331 -14.29 2.91 4.64
N TYR A 332 -15.30 2.81 5.51
CA TYR A 332 -16.09 1.60 5.65
C TYR A 332 -16.93 1.25 4.40
N ARG A 333 -17.58 2.22 3.76
CA ARG A 333 -18.42 1.96 2.57
C ARG A 333 -17.60 1.45 1.37
N PRO A 334 -16.55 2.17 0.91
CA PRO A 334 -15.73 1.66 -0.19
C PRO A 334 -14.99 0.37 0.17
N GLY A 335 -14.48 0.25 1.40
CA GLY A 335 -13.85 -0.97 1.87
C GLY A 335 -14.80 -2.17 1.88
N ALA A 336 -16.03 -2.01 2.37
CA ALA A 336 -17.04 -3.06 2.33
C ALA A 336 -17.37 -3.49 0.90
N ARG A 337 -17.46 -2.55 -0.05
CA ARG A 337 -17.72 -2.86 -1.46
C ARG A 337 -16.59 -3.66 -2.10
N ALA A 338 -15.33 -3.25 -1.89
CA ALA A 338 -14.18 -3.99 -2.37
C ALA A 338 -14.11 -5.41 -1.77
N LEU A 339 -14.31 -5.52 -0.45
CA LEU A 339 -14.33 -6.80 0.25
C LEU A 339 -15.45 -7.71 -0.23
N ALA A 340 -16.66 -7.19 -0.45
CA ALA A 340 -17.78 -7.96 -0.96
C ALA A 340 -17.50 -8.54 -2.35
N LEU A 341 -16.90 -7.75 -3.26
CA LEU A 341 -16.49 -8.20 -4.59
C LEU A 341 -15.39 -9.26 -4.52
N GLY A 342 -14.37 -9.08 -3.69
CA GLY A 342 -13.31 -10.06 -3.50
C GLY A 342 -13.81 -11.35 -2.86
N LEU A 343 -14.71 -11.26 -1.85
CA LEU A 343 -15.34 -12.40 -1.19
C LEU A 343 -16.38 -13.12 -2.05
N ALA A 344 -16.85 -12.54 -3.14
CA ALA A 344 -17.61 -13.24 -4.16
C ALA A 344 -16.71 -14.19 -4.98
N LYS A 345 -15.44 -13.88 -5.12
CA LYS A 345 -14.43 -14.70 -5.81
C LYS A 345 -13.73 -15.69 -4.88
N ASN A 346 -13.48 -15.31 -3.64
CA ASN A 346 -12.91 -16.18 -2.59
C ASN A 346 -13.70 -16.03 -1.27
N PRO A 347 -14.75 -16.85 -1.06
CA PRO A 347 -15.63 -16.74 0.11
C PRO A 347 -14.99 -17.11 1.46
N TYR A 348 -13.83 -17.77 1.45
CA TYR A 348 -13.24 -18.43 2.62
C TYR A 348 -12.08 -17.67 3.25
N ARG A 349 -11.86 -16.40 2.83
CA ARG A 349 -10.87 -15.50 3.45
C ARG A 349 -11.42 -14.91 4.75
N ARG A 350 -11.09 -15.58 5.86
CA ARG A 350 -11.58 -15.23 7.21
C ARG A 350 -11.30 -13.78 7.58
N ASP A 351 -10.11 -13.25 7.28
CA ASP A 351 -9.71 -11.89 7.66
C ASP A 351 -10.49 -10.84 6.86
N ALA A 352 -10.80 -11.14 5.61
CA ALA A 352 -11.64 -10.30 4.79
C ALA A 352 -13.09 -10.29 5.28
N LEU A 353 -13.63 -11.45 5.69
CA LEU A 353 -14.98 -11.55 6.31
C LEU A 353 -15.05 -10.79 7.64
N PHE A 354 -14.00 -10.88 8.46
CA PHE A 354 -13.89 -10.10 9.69
C PHE A 354 -13.91 -8.60 9.39
N SER A 355 -13.09 -8.14 8.45
CA SER A 355 -13.03 -6.74 8.06
C SER A 355 -14.35 -6.25 7.46
N LEU A 356 -15.03 -7.09 6.66
CA LEU A 356 -16.34 -6.77 6.11
C LEU A 356 -17.42 -6.67 7.20
N ALA A 357 -17.42 -7.60 8.15
CA ALA A 357 -18.32 -7.53 9.30
C ALA A 357 -18.06 -6.27 10.16
N ALA A 358 -16.80 -5.92 10.38
CA ALA A 358 -16.43 -4.70 11.07
C ALA A 358 -16.91 -3.44 10.33
N ALA A 359 -16.78 -3.41 9.01
CA ALA A 359 -17.29 -2.31 8.19
C ALA A 359 -18.82 -2.18 8.29
N TYR A 360 -19.58 -3.27 8.14
CA TYR A 360 -21.02 -3.24 8.27
C TYR A 360 -21.50 -2.89 9.70
N TYR A 361 -20.75 -3.31 10.71
CA TYR A 361 -21.00 -2.89 12.08
C TYR A 361 -20.87 -1.38 12.25
N GLN A 362 -19.81 -0.79 11.73
CA GLN A 362 -19.60 0.67 11.79
C GLN A 362 -20.66 1.45 10.99
N LEU A 363 -21.07 0.91 9.85
CA LEU A 363 -22.13 1.48 9.00
C LEU A 363 -23.53 1.28 9.56
N ARG A 364 -23.70 0.51 10.63
CA ARG A 364 -24.97 0.04 11.17
C ARG A 364 -25.88 -0.63 10.12
N ASP A 365 -25.26 -1.31 9.17
CA ASP A 365 -25.96 -2.05 8.12
C ASP A 365 -26.47 -3.40 8.68
N SER A 366 -27.68 -3.38 9.21
CA SER A 366 -28.32 -4.55 9.79
C SER A 366 -28.64 -5.65 8.77
N ALA A 367 -28.81 -5.28 7.49
CA ALA A 367 -29.14 -6.23 6.43
C ALA A 367 -27.91 -7.09 6.07
N SER A 368 -26.74 -6.45 5.97
CA SER A 368 -25.50 -7.10 5.51
C SER A 368 -24.66 -7.69 6.66
N LEU A 369 -24.73 -7.12 7.88
CA LEU A 369 -23.91 -7.56 9.02
C LEU A 369 -24.21 -9.00 9.42
N LEU A 370 -25.49 -9.37 9.62
CA LEU A 370 -25.84 -10.69 10.14
C LEU A 370 -25.43 -11.83 9.19
N PRO A 371 -25.73 -11.78 7.87
CA PRO A 371 -25.24 -12.80 6.94
C PRO A 371 -23.73 -12.92 6.90
N THR A 372 -23.00 -11.78 6.97
CA THR A 372 -21.54 -11.77 7.00
C THR A 372 -20.99 -12.40 8.29
N ALA A 373 -21.58 -12.08 9.44
CA ALA A 373 -21.23 -12.67 10.72
C ALA A 373 -21.49 -14.17 10.78
N GLN A 374 -22.57 -14.66 10.15
CA GLN A 374 -22.86 -16.09 10.01
C GLN A 374 -21.78 -16.82 9.22
N ARG A 375 -21.35 -16.24 8.09
CA ARG A 375 -20.25 -16.79 7.28
C ARG A 375 -18.94 -16.83 8.08
N LEU A 376 -18.63 -15.75 8.81
CA LEU A 376 -17.44 -15.68 9.65
C LEU A 376 -17.48 -16.73 10.77
N LEU A 377 -18.62 -16.88 11.45
CA LEU A 377 -18.79 -17.87 12.51
C LEU A 377 -18.68 -19.32 11.99
N ALA A 378 -19.08 -19.58 10.75
CA ALA A 378 -18.94 -20.90 10.12
C ALA A 378 -17.46 -21.28 9.90
N LEU A 379 -16.59 -20.31 9.65
CA LEU A 379 -15.15 -20.53 9.52
C LEU A 379 -14.45 -20.54 10.89
N ASP A 380 -14.88 -19.66 11.79
CA ASP A 380 -14.24 -19.34 13.06
C ASP A 380 -15.24 -19.40 14.23
N PRO A 381 -15.68 -20.64 14.60
CA PRO A 381 -16.79 -20.85 15.57
C PRO A 381 -16.41 -20.53 17.02
N LEU A 382 -15.14 -20.54 17.39
CA LEU A 382 -14.63 -20.21 18.72
C LEU A 382 -13.88 -18.88 18.76
N GLY A 383 -13.95 -18.09 17.67
CA GLY A 383 -13.45 -16.72 17.66
C GLY A 383 -14.42 -15.80 18.38
N ARG A 384 -13.99 -15.15 19.45
CA ARG A 384 -14.83 -14.20 20.21
C ARG A 384 -15.39 -13.08 19.32
N PRO A 385 -14.62 -12.49 18.40
CA PRO A 385 -15.15 -11.48 17.48
C PRO A 385 -16.29 -12.00 16.60
N SER A 386 -16.23 -13.26 16.13
CA SER A 386 -17.29 -13.88 15.33
C SER A 386 -18.62 -13.92 16.10
N LEU A 387 -18.56 -14.32 17.35
CA LEU A 387 -19.73 -14.35 18.24
C LEU A 387 -20.27 -12.95 18.55
N ARG A 388 -19.38 -11.97 18.75
CA ARG A 388 -19.77 -10.57 19.01
C ARG A 388 -20.42 -9.92 17.78
N PHE A 389 -19.97 -10.20 16.57
CA PHE A 389 -20.64 -9.73 15.35
C PHE A 389 -22.01 -10.38 15.16
N MET A 390 -22.16 -11.65 15.52
CA MET A 390 -23.49 -12.28 15.57
C MET A 390 -24.43 -11.58 16.54
N ALA A 391 -23.95 -11.29 17.76
CA ALA A 391 -24.73 -10.54 18.75
C ALA A 391 -25.15 -9.16 18.23
N ALA A 392 -24.21 -8.41 17.64
CA ALA A 392 -24.47 -7.10 17.05
C ALA A 392 -25.47 -7.17 15.88
N GLY A 393 -25.34 -8.18 15.02
CA GLY A 393 -26.27 -8.37 13.89
C GLY A 393 -27.71 -8.64 14.34
N TRP A 394 -27.89 -9.41 15.39
CA TRP A 394 -29.21 -9.65 16.00
C TRP A 394 -29.72 -8.38 16.72
N ASP A 395 -28.88 -7.68 17.45
CA ASP A 395 -29.28 -6.43 18.13
C ASP A 395 -29.75 -5.37 17.12
N PHE A 396 -29.02 -5.18 16.01
CA PHE A 396 -29.42 -4.26 14.95
C PHE A 396 -30.75 -4.61 14.28
N ARG A 397 -31.17 -5.87 14.33
CA ARG A 397 -32.48 -6.35 13.88
C ARG A 397 -33.55 -6.30 14.96
N GLY A 398 -33.23 -5.84 16.18
CA GLY A 398 -34.13 -5.76 17.31
C GLY A 398 -34.38 -7.11 18.02
N ALA A 399 -33.73 -8.20 17.62
CA ALA A 399 -33.88 -9.53 18.22
C ALA A 399 -33.02 -9.67 19.50
N ARG A 400 -33.41 -8.98 20.56
CA ARG A 400 -32.64 -8.80 21.79
C ARG A 400 -32.26 -10.10 22.49
N ASP A 401 -33.15 -11.12 22.47
CA ASP A 401 -32.86 -12.38 23.15
C ASP A 401 -31.80 -13.18 22.41
N SER A 402 -31.86 -13.20 21.07
CA SER A 402 -30.78 -13.79 20.25
C SER A 402 -29.47 -13.05 20.46
N ALA A 403 -29.49 -11.73 20.51
CA ALA A 403 -28.29 -10.92 20.78
C ALA A 403 -27.68 -11.27 22.15
N LYS A 404 -28.50 -11.33 23.22
CA LYS A 404 -28.06 -11.74 24.56
C LYS A 404 -27.45 -13.14 24.59
N ALA A 405 -28.07 -14.10 23.88
CA ALA A 405 -27.56 -15.47 23.79
C ALA A 405 -26.14 -15.51 23.19
N TYR A 406 -25.88 -14.76 22.13
CA TYR A 406 -24.54 -14.67 21.54
C TYR A 406 -23.52 -13.88 22.41
N VAL A 407 -23.96 -12.83 23.12
CA VAL A 407 -23.12 -12.17 24.13
C VAL A 407 -22.75 -13.15 25.25
N ALA A 408 -23.70 -13.90 25.81
CA ALA A 408 -23.43 -14.86 26.84
C ALA A 408 -22.53 -16.01 26.37
N ARG A 409 -22.62 -16.38 25.10
CA ARG A 409 -21.71 -17.36 24.47
C ARG A 409 -20.30 -16.82 24.26
N ALA A 410 -20.15 -15.55 23.91
CA ALA A 410 -18.86 -14.88 23.73
C ALA A 410 -18.18 -14.54 25.07
N ASP A 411 -18.95 -13.98 26.01
CA ASP A 411 -18.52 -13.48 27.31
C ASP A 411 -19.66 -13.72 28.33
N PRO A 412 -19.68 -14.67 29.23
CA PRO A 412 -18.60 -15.53 29.74
C PRO A 412 -18.61 -16.97 29.22
N GLY A 413 -19.45 -17.35 28.26
CA GLY A 413 -19.63 -18.73 27.82
C GLY A 413 -18.42 -19.39 27.17
N LEU A 414 -17.66 -18.65 26.40
CA LEU A 414 -16.48 -19.16 25.68
C LEU A 414 -15.41 -19.63 26.66
N ALA A 415 -15.10 -20.94 26.65
CA ALA A 415 -14.09 -21.52 27.50
C ALA A 415 -12.68 -21.36 26.89
N VAL A 416 -12.56 -21.70 25.62
CA VAL A 416 -11.33 -21.59 24.85
C VAL A 416 -11.59 -20.74 23.60
N GLU A 417 -10.73 -19.78 23.36
CA GLU A 417 -10.71 -19.00 22.12
C GLU A 417 -9.64 -19.55 21.19
N ILE A 418 -10.01 -19.78 19.94
CA ILE A 418 -9.06 -20.14 18.88
C ILE A 418 -8.81 -18.89 18.03
N THR A 419 -7.55 -18.59 17.80
CA THR A 419 -7.13 -17.55 16.86
C THR A 419 -6.10 -18.10 15.89
N VAL A 420 -6.12 -17.60 14.66
CA VAL A 420 -5.13 -17.91 13.63
C VAL A 420 -4.48 -16.59 13.23
N PRO A 421 -3.42 -16.16 13.95
CA PRO A 421 -2.77 -14.87 13.73
C PRO A 421 -2.05 -14.78 12.39
N SER A 422 -1.68 -15.91 11.79
CA SER A 422 -1.01 -15.97 10.49
C SER A 422 -1.56 -17.10 9.65
N PHE A 423 -1.87 -16.79 8.38
CA PHE A 423 -2.22 -17.76 7.35
C PHE A 423 -1.58 -17.31 6.04
N LEU A 424 -0.62 -18.10 5.56
CA LEU A 424 0.21 -17.81 4.39
C LEU A 424 0.07 -18.94 3.38
N PRO A 425 -0.88 -18.86 2.45
CA PRO A 425 -0.98 -19.79 1.34
C PRO A 425 0.08 -19.46 0.27
N ASP A 426 0.60 -20.49 -0.38
CA ASP A 426 1.49 -20.37 -1.54
C ASP A 426 1.09 -21.37 -2.65
N SER A 427 1.89 -21.45 -3.71
CA SER A 427 1.64 -22.35 -4.84
C SER A 427 1.76 -23.84 -4.49
N ALA A 428 2.41 -24.19 -3.37
CA ALA A 428 2.70 -25.56 -2.95
C ALA A 428 1.86 -26.01 -1.76
N GLY A 429 1.32 -25.04 -0.97
CA GLY A 429 0.56 -25.38 0.22
C GLY A 429 0.14 -24.15 1.05
N ALA A 430 0.15 -24.30 2.37
CA ALA A 430 -0.07 -23.20 3.29
C ALA A 430 0.66 -23.43 4.62
N VAL A 431 1.03 -22.33 5.26
CA VAL A 431 1.49 -22.28 6.65
C VAL A 431 0.50 -21.45 7.46
N ALA A 432 0.12 -21.95 8.64
CA ALA A 432 -0.76 -21.25 9.56
C ALA A 432 -0.24 -21.36 10.99
N SER A 433 -0.25 -20.25 11.74
CA SER A 433 -0.02 -20.26 13.19
C SER A 433 -1.37 -20.24 13.90
N VAL A 434 -1.56 -21.15 14.86
CA VAL A 434 -2.80 -21.32 15.61
C VAL A 434 -2.52 -21.12 17.09
N VAL A 435 -3.39 -20.39 17.76
CA VAL A 435 -3.32 -20.16 19.21
C VAL A 435 -4.65 -20.55 19.84
N ALA A 436 -4.61 -21.48 20.81
CA ALA A 436 -5.72 -21.84 21.66
C ALA A 436 -5.53 -21.18 23.03
N ALA A 437 -6.42 -20.28 23.43
CA ALA A 437 -6.32 -19.53 24.69
C ALA A 437 -7.45 -19.93 25.65
N ASN A 438 -7.11 -20.41 26.85
CA ASN A 438 -8.06 -20.65 27.91
C ASN A 438 -8.48 -19.34 28.59
N LEU A 439 -9.75 -19.01 28.48
CA LEU A 439 -10.34 -17.77 29.01
C LEU A 439 -10.83 -17.90 30.46
N LYS A 440 -10.83 -19.11 31.03
CA LYS A 440 -11.38 -19.40 32.35
C LYS A 440 -10.32 -19.34 33.46
N ALA A 441 -10.82 -19.26 34.70
CA ALA A 441 -10.01 -19.33 35.90
C ALA A 441 -9.61 -20.78 36.27
N GLY A 442 -10.26 -21.80 35.70
CA GLY A 442 -9.87 -23.21 35.77
C GLY A 442 -9.17 -23.69 34.50
N SER A 443 -8.52 -24.85 34.57
CA SER A 443 -7.96 -25.50 33.38
C SER A 443 -9.07 -25.87 32.37
N SER A 444 -8.77 -25.79 31.07
CA SER A 444 -9.69 -26.29 30.05
C SER A 444 -9.77 -27.81 30.08
N LEU A 445 -10.83 -28.37 29.51
CA LEU A 445 -10.81 -29.78 29.12
C LEU A 445 -9.86 -29.97 27.93
N PRO A 446 -9.24 -31.16 27.79
CA PRO A 446 -8.58 -31.53 26.54
C PRO A 446 -9.61 -31.54 25.41
N PHE A 447 -9.18 -31.15 24.20
CA PHE A 447 -10.03 -31.14 23.02
C PHE A 447 -9.22 -31.39 21.75
N ARG A 448 -9.90 -31.75 20.68
CA ARG A 448 -9.29 -31.93 19.37
C ARG A 448 -9.70 -30.80 18.45
N ILE A 449 -8.71 -30.21 17.76
CA ILE A 449 -8.98 -29.23 16.70
C ILE A 449 -8.66 -29.88 15.33
N THR A 450 -9.57 -29.74 14.39
CA THR A 450 -9.38 -30.13 13.00
C THR A 450 -9.47 -28.90 12.11
N LEU A 451 -8.39 -28.54 11.46
CA LEU A 451 -8.33 -27.46 10.46
C LEU A 451 -8.50 -28.09 9.07
N GLU A 452 -9.41 -27.55 8.30
CA GLU A 452 -9.60 -27.86 6.89
C GLU A 452 -9.13 -26.65 6.07
N PHE A 453 -8.17 -26.87 5.18
CA PHE A 453 -7.66 -25.89 4.23
C PHE A 453 -8.43 -26.03 2.92
N LEU A 454 -9.08 -24.96 2.49
CA LEU A 454 -10.10 -24.96 1.45
C LEU A 454 -9.59 -24.30 0.18
N ASP A 455 -10.05 -24.78 -0.96
CA ASP A 455 -9.95 -24.04 -2.23
C ASP A 455 -11.00 -22.91 -2.31
N ALA A 456 -11.00 -22.14 -3.40
CA ALA A 456 -11.97 -21.06 -3.62
C ALA A 456 -13.42 -21.56 -3.78
N ALA A 457 -13.62 -22.85 -4.09
CA ALA A 457 -14.95 -23.50 -4.15
C ALA A 457 -15.40 -24.08 -2.81
N GLY A 458 -14.53 -24.06 -1.78
CA GLY A 458 -14.79 -24.55 -0.43
C GLY A 458 -14.57 -26.04 -0.25
N GLN A 459 -13.89 -26.67 -1.21
CA GLN A 459 -13.51 -28.08 -1.08
C GLN A 459 -12.25 -28.20 -0.24
N PRO A 460 -12.18 -29.17 0.69
CA PRO A 460 -10.97 -29.42 1.45
C PRO A 460 -9.83 -29.91 0.55
N VAL A 461 -8.74 -29.13 0.50
CA VAL A 461 -7.49 -29.50 -0.18
C VAL A 461 -6.57 -30.27 0.74
N ALA A 462 -6.53 -29.87 2.02
CA ALA A 462 -5.76 -30.51 3.06
C ALA A 462 -6.48 -30.43 4.40
N THR A 463 -6.20 -31.38 5.28
CA THR A 463 -6.75 -31.43 6.64
C THR A 463 -5.61 -31.66 7.62
N TYR A 464 -5.62 -30.92 8.72
CA TYR A 464 -4.68 -31.10 9.83
C TYR A 464 -5.46 -31.25 11.13
N THR A 465 -5.08 -32.23 11.94
CA THR A 465 -5.74 -32.50 13.22
C THR A 465 -4.69 -32.48 14.34
N GLN A 466 -5.03 -31.79 15.42
CA GLN A 466 -4.19 -31.64 16.61
C GLN A 466 -5.00 -31.90 17.87
N ASP A 467 -4.48 -32.77 18.74
CA ASP A 467 -4.99 -32.92 20.10
C ASP A 467 -4.36 -31.84 20.98
N ILE A 468 -5.21 -31.07 21.64
CA ILE A 468 -4.82 -29.99 22.54
C ILE A 468 -5.04 -30.52 23.98
N PRO A 469 -3.98 -30.64 24.78
CA PRO A 469 -4.11 -31.03 26.19
C PRO A 469 -4.84 -29.93 26.98
N ALA A 470 -5.16 -30.23 28.23
CA ALA A 470 -5.75 -29.25 29.13
C ALA A 470 -4.85 -28.00 29.25
N ILE A 471 -5.36 -26.84 28.87
CA ILE A 471 -4.63 -25.57 28.96
C ILE A 471 -4.83 -24.98 30.35
N PRO A 472 -3.77 -24.63 31.07
CA PRO A 472 -3.87 -24.02 32.40
C PRO A 472 -4.70 -22.72 32.39
N PRO A 473 -5.19 -22.28 33.56
CA PRO A 473 -5.98 -21.06 33.68
C PRO A 473 -5.29 -19.82 33.05
N ARG A 474 -6.01 -19.11 32.20
CA ARG A 474 -5.53 -17.86 31.55
C ARG A 474 -4.25 -18.01 30.73
N GLN A 475 -3.87 -19.22 30.36
CA GLN A 475 -2.73 -19.49 29.49
C GLN A 475 -3.19 -19.79 28.06
N SER A 476 -2.24 -19.82 27.15
CA SER A 476 -2.46 -20.18 25.75
C SER A 476 -1.41 -21.18 25.27
N GLN A 477 -1.80 -22.00 24.31
CA GLN A 477 -0.95 -22.91 23.60
C GLN A 477 -0.93 -22.53 22.13
N ALA A 478 0.26 -22.33 21.58
CA ALA A 478 0.45 -22.02 20.17
C ALA A 478 1.09 -23.22 19.45
N PHE A 479 0.75 -23.42 18.18
CA PHE A 479 1.36 -24.39 17.29
C PHE A 479 1.30 -23.92 15.84
N ASP A 480 2.26 -24.36 15.05
CA ASP A 480 2.29 -24.08 13.62
C ASP A 480 1.83 -25.29 12.82
N VAL A 481 1.10 -25.02 11.77
CA VAL A 481 0.56 -26.02 10.84
C VAL A 481 1.15 -25.75 9.46
N LYS A 482 1.74 -26.78 8.88
CA LYS A 482 2.21 -26.75 7.49
C LYS A 482 1.53 -27.87 6.72
N VAL A 483 0.88 -27.52 5.61
CA VAL A 483 0.20 -28.46 4.74
C VAL A 483 0.64 -28.27 3.29
N SER A 484 0.62 -29.36 2.54
CA SER A 484 0.85 -29.34 1.09
C SER A 484 -0.49 -29.44 0.36
N GLY A 485 -0.63 -28.72 -0.76
CA GLY A 485 -1.82 -28.73 -1.58
C GLY A 485 -1.92 -27.47 -2.41
N ARG A 486 -2.22 -27.59 -3.69
CA ARG A 486 -2.33 -26.43 -4.60
C ARG A 486 -3.72 -25.80 -4.51
N GLY A 487 -3.76 -24.48 -4.65
CA GLY A 487 -5.02 -23.73 -4.74
C GLY A 487 -5.70 -23.50 -3.38
N ILE A 488 -4.97 -23.63 -2.26
CA ILE A 488 -5.51 -23.29 -0.94
C ILE A 488 -5.83 -21.78 -0.92
N ALA A 489 -7.10 -21.46 -0.68
CA ALA A 489 -7.64 -20.12 -0.73
C ALA A 489 -8.13 -19.62 0.66
N GLY A 490 -8.38 -20.52 1.59
CA GLY A 490 -8.85 -20.20 2.93
C GLY A 490 -8.79 -21.40 3.86
N TRP A 491 -9.39 -21.24 5.04
CA TRP A 491 -9.43 -22.28 6.05
C TRP A 491 -10.69 -22.17 6.90
N ARG A 492 -11.09 -23.28 7.50
CA ARG A 492 -12.05 -23.34 8.61
C ARG A 492 -11.58 -24.38 9.64
N TYR A 493 -12.12 -24.33 10.85
CA TYR A 493 -11.83 -25.36 11.84
C TYR A 493 -13.08 -25.82 12.58
N ARG A 494 -12.96 -27.01 13.19
CA ARG A 494 -13.89 -27.57 14.16
C ARG A 494 -13.11 -27.98 15.40
N ALA A 495 -13.74 -27.85 16.56
CA ALA A 495 -13.23 -28.35 17.82
C ALA A 495 -14.23 -29.37 18.41
N SER A 496 -13.74 -30.51 18.89
CA SER A 496 -14.53 -31.62 19.46
C SER A 496 -13.90 -32.14 20.76
#